data_dd0e85884117d3b8aa4d40f58cc9c1b7
#
_entry.id   dd0e85884117d3b8aa4d40f58cc9c1b7
#
_cell.length_a   1.000
_cell.length_b   1.000
_cell.length_c   1.000
_cell.angle_alpha   90.00
_cell.angle_beta   90.00
_cell.angle_gamma   90.00
#
_symmetry.space_group_name_H-M   'P 1'
#
loop_
_entity.id
_entity.type
_entity.pdbx_description
1 polymer ?
#
loop_
_entity_poly.entity_id
_entity_poly.type
_entity_poly.pdbx_seq_one_letter_code
_entity_poly.pdbx_strand_id
1 'polypeptide(L)'
;GAVGLYNDISNKHLPRQSVAESGDEIVVPRYRDGHYHLTLTINGAPVDFLVDTGATDVVLTQADARKVGLNLNTLNYSQQASTANGIVQIAPVTLDRVELGNIVDSSFPASVNGGDMDGSLLGMAYLERFSSIEIKDNALVLKR
;
A
#
# COMPACT_ATOMS: atom_id res chain seq x y z
N GLY A 1 -12.14 -18.03 14.16
CA GLY A 1 -13.54 -18.13 13.74
C GLY A 1 -13.70 -17.96 12.24
N ALA A 2 -14.93 -17.89 11.78
CA ALA A 2 -15.22 -17.80 10.35
C ALA A 2 -14.61 -16.55 9.71
N VAL A 3 -14.60 -15.43 10.42
CA VAL A 3 -14.01 -14.18 9.91
C VAL A 3 -12.50 -14.33 9.77
N GLY A 4 -11.83 -14.88 10.76
CA GLY A 4 -10.39 -15.11 10.69
C GLY A 4 -10.02 -16.06 9.56
N LEU A 5 -10.79 -17.13 9.40
CA LEU A 5 -10.59 -18.08 8.32
C LEU A 5 -10.81 -17.43 6.96
N TYR A 6 -11.83 -16.61 6.83
CA TYR A 6 -12.10 -15.87 5.60
C TYR A 6 -10.94 -14.93 5.24
N ASN A 7 -10.43 -14.19 6.21
CA ASN A 7 -9.30 -13.29 5.98
C ASN A 7 -8.05 -14.06 5.56
N ASP A 8 -7.78 -15.20 6.20
CA ASP A 8 -6.66 -16.06 5.83
C ASP A 8 -6.79 -16.55 4.39
N ILE A 9 -7.99 -16.96 3.99
CA ILE A 9 -8.25 -17.40 2.63
C ILE A 9 -8.03 -16.25 1.64
N SER A 10 -8.53 -15.05 1.96
CA SER A 10 -8.33 -13.88 1.11
C SER A 10 -6.87 -13.58 0.91
N ASN A 11 -6.08 -13.58 1.99
CA ASN A 11 -4.65 -13.32 1.92
C ASN A 11 -3.90 -14.39 1.12
N LYS A 12 -4.31 -15.64 1.23
CA LYS A 12 -3.70 -16.74 0.47
C LYS A 12 -3.99 -16.67 -1.02
N HIS A 13 -5.11 -16.05 -1.41
CA HIS A 13 -5.50 -15.92 -2.80
C HIS A 13 -4.87 -14.73 -3.51
N LEU A 14 -4.29 -13.78 -2.77
CA LEU A 14 -3.55 -12.68 -3.39
C LEU A 14 -2.20 -13.20 -3.90
N PRO A 15 -1.85 -12.93 -5.17
CA PRO A 15 -0.53 -13.29 -5.65
C PRO A 15 0.52 -12.48 -4.88
N ARG A 16 1.60 -13.15 -4.51
CA ARG A 16 2.67 -12.52 -3.77
C ARG A 16 3.71 -11.97 -4.73
N GLN A 17 4.22 -10.77 -4.42
CA GLN A 17 5.39 -10.26 -5.11
C GLN A 17 6.60 -11.13 -4.79
N SER A 18 7.52 -11.18 -5.72
CA SER A 18 8.83 -11.81 -5.52
C SER A 18 9.92 -10.77 -5.62
N VAL A 19 11.00 -11.01 -4.87
CA VAL A 19 12.16 -10.12 -4.83
C VAL A 19 13.33 -10.88 -5.44
N ALA A 20 14.01 -10.29 -6.42
CA ALA A 20 15.20 -10.90 -7.03
C ALA A 20 16.31 -11.05 -5.99
N GLU A 21 17.25 -11.98 -6.24
CA GLU A 21 18.38 -12.23 -5.33
C GLU A 21 19.20 -10.95 -5.09
N SER A 22 19.33 -10.10 -6.12
CA SER A 22 20.00 -8.80 -5.99
C SER A 22 19.29 -7.86 -5.01
N GLY A 23 17.99 -8.09 -4.74
CA GLY A 23 17.20 -7.26 -3.84
C GLY A 23 16.67 -5.96 -4.44
N ASP A 24 16.96 -5.67 -5.71
CA ASP A 24 16.60 -4.43 -6.37
C ASP A 24 15.49 -4.55 -7.41
N GLU A 25 15.06 -5.76 -7.73
CA GLU A 25 13.96 -5.99 -8.65
C GLU A 25 12.80 -6.71 -7.96
N ILE A 26 11.62 -6.12 -8.10
CA ILE A 26 10.38 -6.63 -7.52
C ILE A 26 9.45 -7.00 -8.67
N VAL A 27 8.93 -8.21 -8.66
CA VAL A 27 7.97 -8.69 -9.64
C VAL A 27 6.63 -8.94 -8.97
N VAL A 28 5.59 -8.28 -9.46
CA VAL A 28 4.23 -8.36 -8.91
C VAL A 28 3.34 -8.97 -9.98
N PRO A 29 2.88 -10.22 -9.82
CA PRO A 29 1.96 -10.81 -10.79
C PRO A 29 0.61 -10.09 -10.75
N ARG A 30 -0.01 -10.00 -11.91
CA ARG A 30 -1.35 -9.42 -12.02
C ARG A 30 -2.34 -10.33 -11.30
N TYR A 31 -3.16 -9.74 -10.44
CA TYR A 31 -4.21 -10.49 -9.79
C TYR A 31 -5.42 -10.69 -10.73
N ARG A 32 -6.25 -11.65 -10.44
CA ARG A 32 -7.44 -11.97 -11.25
C ARG A 32 -8.47 -10.84 -11.35
N ASP A 33 -8.41 -9.85 -10.43
CA ASP A 33 -9.24 -8.65 -10.49
C ASP A 33 -8.74 -7.64 -11.53
N GLY A 34 -7.63 -7.93 -12.20
CA GLY A 34 -7.02 -7.05 -13.19
C GLY A 34 -6.05 -6.03 -12.62
N HIS A 35 -5.87 -6.02 -11.29
CA HIS A 35 -5.00 -5.05 -10.61
C HIS A 35 -3.73 -5.72 -10.07
N TYR A 36 -2.80 -4.88 -9.65
CA TYR A 36 -1.59 -5.32 -8.99
C TYR A 36 -1.67 -4.99 -7.51
N HIS A 37 -1.36 -5.97 -6.67
CA HIS A 37 -1.37 -5.82 -5.21
C HIS A 37 0.04 -6.04 -4.70
N LEU A 38 0.49 -5.14 -3.85
CA LEU A 38 1.85 -5.16 -3.30
C LEU A 38 1.78 -5.10 -1.78
N THR A 39 2.44 -6.04 -1.13
CA THR A 39 2.51 -6.05 0.33
C THR A 39 3.78 -5.37 0.77
N LEU A 40 3.66 -4.34 1.59
CA LEU A 40 4.77 -3.67 2.25
C LEU A 40 4.74 -3.95 3.74
N THR A 41 5.91 -4.01 4.35
CA THR A 41 6.00 -4.06 5.81
C THR A 41 6.19 -2.65 6.33
N ILE A 42 5.22 -2.17 7.10
CA ILE A 42 5.20 -0.81 7.62
C ILE A 42 5.27 -0.87 9.13
N ASN A 43 6.31 -0.30 9.71
CA ASN A 43 6.54 -0.32 11.15
C ASN A 43 6.48 -1.75 11.71
N GLY A 44 6.95 -2.72 10.94
CA GLY A 44 6.95 -4.14 11.32
C GLY A 44 5.66 -4.90 11.02
N ALA A 45 4.63 -4.27 10.47
CA ALA A 45 3.35 -4.91 10.16
C ALA A 45 3.12 -4.99 8.65
N PRO A 46 2.68 -6.14 8.11
CA PRO A 46 2.39 -6.24 6.68
C PRO A 46 1.09 -5.51 6.33
N VAL A 47 1.13 -4.76 5.25
CA VAL A 47 -0.03 -4.03 4.71
C VAL A 47 -0.13 -4.33 3.22
N ASP A 48 -1.31 -4.75 2.79
CA ASP A 48 -1.59 -4.99 1.39
C ASP A 48 -2.10 -3.71 0.74
N PHE A 49 -1.48 -3.35 -0.38
CA PHE A 49 -1.82 -2.15 -1.14
C PHE A 49 -2.30 -2.51 -2.53
N LEU A 50 -3.29 -1.77 -3.00
CA LEU A 50 -3.60 -1.72 -4.42
C LEU A 50 -2.66 -0.72 -5.08
N VAL A 51 -1.93 -1.15 -6.10
CA VAL A 51 -1.06 -0.26 -6.87
C VAL A 51 -1.92 0.61 -7.77
N ASP A 52 -1.85 1.92 -7.58
CA ASP A 52 -2.68 2.89 -8.31
C ASP A 52 -1.80 4.02 -8.85
N THR A 53 -1.43 3.93 -10.12
CA THR A 53 -0.61 4.95 -10.78
C THR A 53 -1.36 6.27 -11.00
N GLY A 54 -2.68 6.26 -10.86
CA GLY A 54 -3.49 7.47 -10.91
C GLY A 54 -3.57 8.23 -9.59
N ALA A 55 -3.11 7.61 -8.50
CA ALA A 55 -3.05 8.26 -7.20
C ALA A 55 -1.68 8.89 -6.97
N THR A 56 -1.64 10.02 -6.27
CA THR A 56 -0.37 10.67 -5.94
C THR A 56 0.22 10.08 -4.66
N ASP A 57 -0.58 9.94 -3.62
CA ASP A 57 -0.13 9.62 -2.28
C ASP A 57 -0.21 8.12 -1.98
N VAL A 58 0.49 7.71 -0.94
CA VAL A 58 0.24 6.45 -0.24
C VAL A 58 -0.86 6.72 0.77
N VAL A 59 -1.98 6.01 0.62
CA VAL A 59 -3.17 6.25 1.45
C VAL A 59 -3.53 4.98 2.20
N LEU A 60 -3.58 5.08 3.52
CA LEU A 60 -3.96 3.98 4.40
C LEU A 60 -5.45 4.06 4.75
N THR A 61 -6.09 2.91 4.82
CA THR A 61 -7.38 2.80 5.50
C THR A 61 -7.16 3.03 7.00
N GLN A 62 -8.23 3.35 7.71
CA GLN A 62 -8.15 3.46 9.18
C GLN A 62 -7.72 2.14 9.82
N ALA A 63 -8.21 1.02 9.31
CA ALA A 63 -7.83 -0.30 9.83
C ALA A 63 -6.33 -0.56 9.65
N ASP A 64 -5.78 -0.26 8.48
CA ASP A 64 -4.35 -0.43 8.24
C ASP A 64 -3.51 0.57 9.04
N ALA A 65 -4.00 1.79 9.21
CA ALA A 65 -3.33 2.79 10.06
C ALA A 65 -3.20 2.30 11.51
N ARG A 66 -4.25 1.70 12.07
CA ARG A 66 -4.18 1.08 13.41
C ARG A 66 -3.16 -0.06 13.43
N LYS A 67 -3.19 -0.89 12.40
CA LYS A 67 -2.31 -2.05 12.30
C LYS A 67 -0.83 -1.67 12.36
N VAL A 68 -0.47 -0.55 11.77
CA VAL A 68 0.91 -0.06 11.75
C VAL A 68 1.25 0.82 12.97
N GLY A 69 0.36 0.93 13.94
CA GLY A 69 0.63 1.59 15.19
C GLY A 69 0.27 3.06 15.27
N LEU A 70 -0.46 3.59 14.27
CA LEU A 70 -0.92 4.98 14.32
C LEU A 70 -2.12 5.10 15.26
N ASN A 71 -2.12 6.15 16.09
CA ASN A 71 -3.23 6.45 16.97
C ASN A 71 -4.20 7.38 16.23
N LEU A 72 -5.34 6.84 15.78
CA LEU A 72 -6.31 7.60 14.99
C LEU A 72 -6.89 8.79 15.76
N ASN A 73 -6.92 8.72 17.09
CA ASN A 73 -7.46 9.81 17.91
C ASN A 73 -6.57 11.06 17.91
N THR A 74 -5.30 10.90 17.55
CA THR A 74 -4.35 12.02 17.51
C THR A 74 -4.13 12.57 16.11
N LEU A 75 -4.73 11.97 15.09
CA LEU A 75 -4.57 12.41 13.72
C LEU A 75 -5.38 13.67 13.44
N ASN A 76 -4.79 14.55 12.64
CA ASN A 76 -5.44 15.78 12.20
C ASN A 76 -5.92 15.61 10.77
N TYR A 77 -7.23 15.40 10.59
CA TYR A 77 -7.85 15.27 9.27
C TYR A 77 -8.04 16.66 8.63
N SER A 78 -6.94 17.35 8.42
CA SER A 78 -6.91 18.75 8.00
C SER A 78 -7.03 18.94 6.49
N GLN A 79 -6.91 17.88 5.72
CA GLN A 79 -6.94 17.95 4.26
C GLN A 79 -8.16 17.21 3.71
N GLN A 80 -8.47 17.48 2.46
CA GLN A 80 -9.58 16.84 1.76
C GLN A 80 -9.08 16.22 0.48
N ALA A 81 -9.70 15.10 0.08
CA ALA A 81 -9.47 14.47 -1.19
C ALA A 81 -10.80 14.22 -1.89
N SER A 82 -10.81 14.41 -3.20
CA SER A 82 -11.97 14.08 -4.03
C SER A 82 -11.84 12.62 -4.48
N THR A 83 -12.87 11.84 -4.23
CA THR A 83 -12.92 10.43 -4.59
C THR A 83 -14.17 10.15 -5.44
N ALA A 84 -14.25 8.94 -6.01
CA ALA A 84 -15.44 8.51 -6.73
C ALA A 84 -16.69 8.55 -5.87
N ASN A 85 -16.56 8.40 -4.55
CA ASN A 85 -17.66 8.41 -3.59
C ASN A 85 -17.88 9.79 -2.94
N GLY A 86 -17.21 10.82 -3.43
CA GLY A 86 -17.34 12.18 -2.92
C GLY A 86 -16.07 12.67 -2.22
N ILE A 87 -16.21 13.75 -1.46
CA ILE A 87 -15.09 14.35 -0.73
C ILE A 87 -14.91 13.63 0.60
N VAL A 88 -13.67 13.28 0.92
CA VAL A 88 -13.30 12.66 2.19
C VAL A 88 -12.25 13.50 2.89
N GLN A 89 -12.23 13.43 4.21
CA GLN A 89 -11.19 14.05 5.03
C GLN A 89 -10.00 13.11 5.11
N ILE A 90 -8.80 13.67 4.99
CA ILE A 90 -7.57 12.91 5.10
C ILE A 90 -6.62 13.55 6.10
N ALA A 91 -5.82 12.71 6.74
CA ALA A 91 -4.82 13.14 7.72
C ALA A 91 -3.43 12.81 7.20
N PRO A 92 -2.53 13.80 7.06
CA PRO A 92 -1.14 13.51 6.74
C PRO A 92 -0.47 12.81 7.92
N VAL A 93 0.35 11.81 7.61
CA VAL A 93 1.12 11.04 8.60
C VAL A 93 2.52 10.81 8.09
N THR A 94 3.41 10.43 8.98
CA THR A 94 4.75 9.97 8.63
C THR A 94 4.91 8.53 9.10
N LEU A 95 5.25 7.65 8.17
CA LEU A 95 5.53 6.26 8.48
C LEU A 95 7.01 6.12 8.80
N ASP A 96 7.33 5.55 9.96
CA ASP A 96 8.71 5.48 10.41
C ASP A 96 9.57 4.61 9.51
N ARG A 97 9.00 3.48 9.08
CA ARG A 97 9.75 2.52 8.29
C ARG A 97 8.83 1.79 7.31
N VAL A 98 9.21 1.82 6.04
CA VAL A 98 8.49 1.12 4.96
C VAL A 98 9.49 0.18 4.31
N GLU A 99 9.18 -1.11 4.30
CA GLU A 99 10.08 -2.14 3.81
C GLU A 99 9.46 -2.96 2.70
N LEU A 100 10.25 -3.23 1.69
CA LEU A 100 9.91 -4.15 0.59
C LEU A 100 11.17 -4.95 0.27
N GLY A 101 11.23 -6.20 0.77
CA GLY A 101 12.46 -6.98 0.69
C GLY A 101 13.60 -6.26 1.40
N ASN A 102 14.69 -6.01 0.69
CA ASN A 102 15.85 -5.27 1.21
C ASN A 102 15.72 -3.76 1.06
N ILE A 103 14.65 -3.29 0.42
CA ILE A 103 14.42 -1.87 0.18
C ILE A 103 13.75 -1.29 1.41
N VAL A 104 14.41 -0.31 2.04
CA VAL A 104 13.93 0.33 3.26
C VAL A 104 13.86 1.83 3.05
N ASP A 105 12.70 2.39 3.31
CA ASP A 105 12.50 3.84 3.32
C ASP A 105 12.09 4.25 4.74
N SER A 106 12.69 5.34 5.23
CA SER A 106 12.43 5.88 6.57
C SER A 106 11.70 7.20 6.48
N SER A 107 10.90 7.51 7.50
CA SER A 107 10.16 8.77 7.58
C SER A 107 9.38 9.07 6.30
N PHE A 108 8.59 8.10 5.88
CA PHE A 108 7.87 8.16 4.61
C PHE A 108 6.53 8.89 4.79
N PRO A 109 6.28 9.98 4.03
CA PRO A 109 5.01 10.69 4.11
C PRO A 109 3.87 9.88 3.48
N ALA A 110 2.76 9.81 4.17
CA ALA A 110 1.56 9.12 3.73
C ALA A 110 0.33 9.85 4.24
N SER A 111 -0.84 9.31 3.96
CA SER A 111 -2.10 9.86 4.41
C SER A 111 -3.00 8.76 4.94
N VAL A 112 -3.89 9.11 5.86
CA VAL A 112 -4.94 8.23 6.34
C VAL A 112 -6.29 8.78 5.88
N ASN A 113 -7.08 7.93 5.23
CA ASN A 113 -8.40 8.30 4.77
C ASN A 113 -9.39 8.19 5.92
N GLY A 114 -10.06 9.29 6.25
CA GLY A 114 -11.06 9.32 7.33
C GLY A 114 -12.41 8.76 6.95
N GLY A 115 -12.64 8.50 5.66
CA GLY A 115 -13.87 7.89 5.17
C GLY A 115 -13.72 6.39 4.97
N ASP A 116 -14.74 5.79 4.36
CA ASP A 116 -14.73 4.38 4.00
C ASP A 116 -13.87 4.14 2.76
N MET A 117 -13.11 3.06 2.81
CA MET A 117 -12.17 2.70 1.76
C MET A 117 -11.95 1.19 1.80
N ASP A 118 -12.02 0.53 0.64
CA ASP A 118 -11.94 -0.93 0.57
C ASP A 118 -10.55 -1.48 0.86
N GLY A 119 -9.52 -0.71 0.57
CA GLY A 119 -8.14 -1.10 0.81
C GLY A 119 -7.22 0.08 0.66
N SER A 120 -6.01 -0.06 1.18
CA SER A 120 -4.99 0.99 1.08
C SER A 120 -4.47 1.11 -0.34
N LEU A 121 -4.10 2.33 -0.75
CA LEU A 121 -3.63 2.65 -2.10
C LEU A 121 -2.15 3.01 -2.08
N LEU A 122 -1.42 2.48 -3.04
CA LEU A 122 -0.01 2.79 -3.25
C LEU A 122 0.11 3.67 -4.49
N GLY A 123 0.25 4.97 -4.27
CA GLY A 123 0.34 5.95 -5.34
C GLY A 123 1.76 6.23 -5.78
N MET A 124 1.89 7.23 -6.65
CA MET A 124 3.17 7.58 -7.29
C MET A 124 4.24 8.05 -6.30
N ALA A 125 3.85 8.58 -5.13
CA ALA A 125 4.84 9.00 -4.13
C ALA A 125 5.78 7.86 -3.71
N TYR A 126 5.30 6.62 -3.69
CA TYR A 126 6.16 5.47 -3.46
C TYR A 126 6.75 4.92 -4.77
N LEU A 127 5.91 4.75 -5.78
CA LEU A 127 6.30 4.10 -7.04
C LEU A 127 7.41 4.87 -7.75
N GLU A 128 7.41 6.19 -7.70
CA GLU A 128 8.44 7.01 -8.36
C GLU A 128 9.81 6.92 -7.71
N ARG A 129 9.92 6.28 -6.54
CA ARG A 129 11.22 5.98 -5.93
C ARG A 129 11.97 4.88 -6.67
N PHE A 130 11.30 4.14 -7.52
CA PHE A 130 11.93 3.16 -8.39
C PHE A 130 12.46 3.82 -9.65
N SER A 131 13.60 3.35 -10.14
CA SER A 131 14.19 3.85 -11.38
C SER A 131 13.41 3.41 -12.60
N SER A 132 12.67 2.30 -12.49
CA SER A 132 11.93 1.73 -13.60
C SER A 132 10.65 1.06 -13.09
N ILE A 133 9.56 1.32 -13.80
CA ILE A 133 8.27 0.69 -13.59
C ILE A 133 7.82 0.18 -14.95
N GLU A 134 7.67 -1.14 -15.07
CA GLU A 134 7.26 -1.77 -16.32
C GLU A 134 6.10 -2.72 -16.08
N ILE A 135 5.20 -2.79 -17.05
CA ILE A 135 4.17 -3.83 -17.10
C ILE A 135 4.54 -4.71 -18.28
N LYS A 136 4.82 -5.97 -18.02
CA LYS A 136 5.33 -6.92 -18.99
C LYS A 136 4.87 -8.33 -18.64
N ASP A 137 4.33 -9.05 -19.60
CA ASP A 137 3.91 -10.45 -19.42
C ASP A 137 2.96 -10.64 -18.23
N ASN A 138 1.98 -9.75 -18.10
CA ASN A 138 1.01 -9.75 -17.00
C ASN A 138 1.66 -9.61 -15.61
N ALA A 139 2.78 -8.91 -15.53
CA ALA A 139 3.45 -8.61 -14.28
C ALA A 139 3.87 -7.15 -14.24
N LEU A 140 3.85 -6.59 -13.03
CA LEU A 140 4.44 -5.30 -12.74
C LEU A 140 5.86 -5.53 -12.26
N VAL A 141 6.83 -4.91 -12.91
CA VAL A 141 8.25 -5.05 -12.57
C VAL A 141 8.79 -3.71 -12.11
N LEU A 142 9.25 -3.67 -10.87
CA LEU A 142 9.81 -2.48 -10.25
C LEU A 142 11.31 -2.69 -10.05
N LYS A 143 12.11 -1.71 -10.46
CA LYS A 143 13.57 -1.74 -10.28
C LYS A 143 14.00 -0.49 -9.52
N ARG A 144 14.78 -0.69 -8.48
CA ARG A 144 15.30 0.40 -7.64
C ARG A 144 16.63 1.03 -8.10
#